data_3a63d496240237163d6091f4f990449e
#
_entry.id   3a63d496240237163d6091f4f990449e
#
_cell.length_a   1.000
_cell.length_b   1.000
_cell.length_c   1.000
_cell.angle_alpha   90.00
_cell.angle_beta   90.00
_cell.angle_gamma   90.00
#
_symmetry.space_group_name_H-M   'P 1'
#
loop_
_entity.id
_entity.type
_entity.pdbx_description
1 polymer ?
#
loop_
_entity_poly.entity_id
_entity_poly.type
_entity_poly.pdbx_seq_one_letter_code
_entity_poly.pdbx_strand_id
1 'polypeptide(L)'
;WIEIKNTSNTPSDLAGFYLTDDPTNLTKWQFPSTALEAGELMLVFASDKNRAVSGNQLHTNFKLSSNGEYLALVEPNGLTIHDEIAPSYPPQYVGSSYGRLADNSSGYFSESTPDAENGTTTFSGFVEEEVLADIPRGFYDAPFLVGLSSSDSALAIRYTTNGSPPTASTGTVYSTPIPIKSTTILRAAAF
;
A
#
# COMPACT_ATOMS: atom_id res chain seq x y z
N TRP A 1 3.53 5.99 8.34
CA TRP A 1 3.31 5.46 9.69
C TRP A 1 3.53 3.96 9.72
N ILE A 2 3.84 3.45 10.89
CA ILE A 2 3.95 2.03 11.23
C ILE A 2 2.85 1.75 12.25
N GLU A 3 2.14 0.65 12.12
CA GLU A 3 1.15 0.20 13.09
C GLU A 3 1.60 -1.12 13.70
N ILE A 4 1.51 -1.19 15.03
CA ILE A 4 1.87 -2.37 15.82
C ILE A 4 0.62 -2.84 16.53
N LYS A 5 0.35 -4.14 16.48
CA LYS A 5 -0.76 -4.78 17.19
C LYS A 5 -0.25 -5.74 18.25
N ASN A 6 -0.78 -5.66 19.45
CA ASN A 6 -0.59 -6.72 20.44
C ASN A 6 -1.50 -7.91 20.09
N THR A 7 -0.93 -8.95 19.50
CA THR A 7 -1.66 -10.15 19.11
C THR A 7 -1.82 -11.16 20.25
N SER A 8 -1.25 -10.89 21.43
CA SER A 8 -1.41 -11.73 22.61
C SER A 8 -2.76 -11.48 23.31
N ASN A 9 -3.11 -12.35 24.26
CA ASN A 9 -4.31 -12.21 25.09
C ASN A 9 -4.01 -11.52 26.44
N THR A 10 -2.83 -10.92 26.59
CA THR A 10 -2.39 -10.21 27.79
C THR A 10 -1.75 -8.88 27.43
N PRO A 11 -1.79 -7.88 28.33
CA PRO A 11 -1.04 -6.64 28.13
C PRO A 11 0.46 -6.89 27.94
N SER A 12 1.09 -6.09 27.08
CA SER A 12 2.53 -6.09 26.83
C SER A 12 3.09 -4.67 26.96
N ASP A 13 4.35 -4.52 27.39
CA ASP A 13 5.04 -3.23 27.41
C ASP A 13 6.18 -3.27 26.38
N LEU A 14 6.19 -2.29 25.48
CA LEU A 14 7.24 -2.11 24.47
C LEU A 14 8.49 -1.41 25.02
N ALA A 15 8.57 -1.20 26.34
CA ALA A 15 9.75 -0.58 26.96
C ALA A 15 11.04 -1.26 26.54
N GLY A 16 11.95 -0.50 25.93
CA GLY A 16 13.26 -0.98 25.49
C GLY A 16 13.28 -1.75 24.17
N PHE A 17 12.17 -2.09 23.56
CA PHE A 17 12.12 -2.60 22.19
C PHE A 17 12.64 -1.54 21.21
N TYR A 18 13.04 -1.97 20.03
CA TYR A 18 13.54 -1.08 18.99
C TYR A 18 12.74 -1.23 17.70
N LEU A 19 12.59 -0.12 16.95
CA LEU A 19 12.22 -0.13 15.54
C LEU A 19 13.44 0.24 14.70
N THR A 20 13.58 -0.46 13.57
CA THR A 20 14.64 -0.18 12.61
C THR A 20 14.19 -0.42 11.18
N ASP A 21 14.67 0.43 10.27
CA ASP A 21 14.60 0.30 8.82
C ASP A 21 15.94 -0.19 8.23
N ASP A 22 16.90 -0.56 9.09
CA ASP A 22 18.27 -0.93 8.71
C ASP A 22 18.65 -2.28 9.34
N PRO A 23 18.79 -3.36 8.55
CA PRO A 23 19.15 -4.68 9.07
C PRO A 23 20.56 -4.75 9.67
N THR A 24 21.41 -3.73 9.43
CA THR A 24 22.75 -3.63 10.01
C THR A 24 22.78 -2.85 11.32
N ASN A 25 21.68 -2.18 11.69
CA ASN A 25 21.54 -1.41 12.92
C ASN A 25 20.21 -1.72 13.64
N LEU A 26 20.17 -2.84 14.34
CA LEU A 26 18.96 -3.35 15.01
C LEU A 26 18.48 -2.47 16.18
N THR A 27 19.28 -1.53 16.68
CA THR A 27 18.96 -0.66 17.83
C THR A 27 18.71 0.78 17.42
N LYS A 28 18.22 1.03 16.21
CA LYS A 28 18.17 2.35 15.58
C LYS A 28 17.27 3.36 16.32
N TRP A 29 16.07 2.95 16.75
CA TRP A 29 15.14 3.78 17.51
C TRP A 29 14.48 2.97 18.63
N GLN A 30 14.56 3.47 19.87
CA GLN A 30 14.06 2.74 21.05
C GLN A 30 12.71 3.25 21.52
N PHE A 31 11.81 2.31 21.84
CA PHE A 31 10.53 2.64 22.48
C PHE A 31 10.73 3.11 23.92
N PRO A 32 10.00 4.16 24.35
CA PRO A 32 9.78 4.41 25.76
C PRO A 32 8.89 3.34 26.38
N SER A 33 8.68 3.33 27.69
CA SER A 33 7.65 2.51 28.31
C SER A 33 6.28 2.84 27.69
N THR A 34 5.69 1.85 27.02
CA THR A 34 4.44 1.98 26.24
C THR A 34 3.68 0.67 26.38
N ALA A 35 2.69 0.66 27.27
CA ALA A 35 1.81 -0.49 27.42
C ALA A 35 0.84 -0.57 26.24
N LEU A 36 0.63 -1.79 25.75
CA LEU A 36 -0.41 -2.17 24.79
C LEU A 36 -1.31 -3.22 25.43
N GLU A 37 -2.58 -2.96 25.55
CA GLU A 37 -3.56 -3.95 26.00
C GLU A 37 -3.70 -5.10 25.00
N ALA A 38 -4.32 -6.20 25.42
CA ALA A 38 -4.58 -7.34 24.54
C ALA A 38 -5.42 -6.89 23.32
N GLY A 39 -4.92 -7.13 22.12
CA GLY A 39 -5.56 -6.73 20.85
C GLY A 39 -5.41 -5.25 20.49
N GLU A 40 -4.80 -4.43 21.31
CA GLU A 40 -4.62 -3.00 21.06
C GLU A 40 -3.68 -2.75 19.87
N LEU A 41 -4.02 -1.70 19.13
CA LEU A 41 -3.24 -1.16 18.01
C LEU A 41 -2.53 0.13 18.44
N MET A 42 -1.36 0.39 17.88
CA MET A 42 -0.58 1.60 18.15
C MET A 42 0.09 2.12 16.88
N LEU A 43 -0.05 3.41 16.64
CA LEU A 43 0.63 4.10 15.56
C LEU A 43 1.95 4.71 15.98
N VAL A 44 2.99 4.50 15.16
CA VAL A 44 4.28 5.17 15.24
C VAL A 44 4.55 5.91 13.93
N PHE A 45 4.85 7.19 14.00
CA PHE A 45 5.12 7.99 12.80
C PHE A 45 6.60 7.89 12.40
N ALA A 46 6.87 7.29 11.25
CA ALA A 46 8.20 7.26 10.64
C ALA A 46 8.52 8.63 10.00
N SER A 47 8.89 9.61 10.81
CA SER A 47 8.93 11.01 10.42
C SER A 47 10.28 11.72 10.68
N ASP A 48 11.29 11.00 11.20
CA ASP A 48 12.63 11.52 11.51
C ASP A 48 12.63 12.63 12.59
N LYS A 49 11.56 12.71 13.39
CA LYS A 49 11.46 13.71 14.48
C LYS A 49 12.08 13.23 15.79
N ASN A 50 12.40 11.95 15.90
CA ASN A 50 13.02 11.33 17.08
C ASN A 50 12.33 11.69 18.40
N ARG A 51 11.02 11.46 18.47
CA ARG A 51 10.23 11.73 19.67
C ARG A 51 9.77 10.41 20.30
N ALA A 52 10.42 10.01 21.39
CA ALA A 52 10.16 8.80 22.16
C ALA A 52 9.73 9.16 23.59
N VAL A 53 8.55 9.79 23.74
CA VAL A 53 8.00 10.21 25.02
C VAL A 53 6.73 9.45 25.32
N SER A 54 6.71 8.68 26.42
CA SER A 54 5.55 7.90 26.86
C SER A 54 4.28 8.75 26.98
N GLY A 55 3.15 8.22 26.53
CA GLY A 55 1.85 8.90 26.56
C GLY A 55 1.67 9.99 25.47
N ASN A 56 2.62 10.15 24.56
CA ASN A 56 2.53 11.06 23.43
C ASN A 56 2.61 10.30 22.11
N GLN A 57 2.30 10.99 21.00
CA GLN A 57 2.53 10.44 19.66
C GLN A 57 4.02 10.15 19.47
N LEU A 58 4.33 8.92 19.11
CA LEU A 58 5.70 8.45 18.89
C LEU A 58 6.16 8.72 17.46
N HIS A 59 7.40 9.19 17.33
CA HIS A 59 8.02 9.48 16.04
C HIS A 59 9.43 8.89 16.00
N THR A 60 9.72 8.07 15.01
CA THR A 60 11.06 7.50 14.83
C THR A 60 12.11 8.54 14.44
N ASN A 61 13.39 8.14 14.50
CA ASN A 61 14.53 8.90 14.00
C ASN A 61 14.89 8.54 12.55
N PHE A 62 13.95 7.97 11.82
CA PHE A 62 14.06 7.61 10.41
C PHE A 62 12.72 7.84 9.71
N LYS A 63 12.72 7.78 8.37
CA LYS A 63 11.54 7.82 7.50
C LYS A 63 11.48 6.53 6.73
N LEU A 64 10.28 6.09 6.38
CA LEU A 64 10.09 4.96 5.50
C LEU A 64 10.14 5.39 4.03
N SER A 65 10.83 4.60 3.21
CA SER A 65 10.88 4.74 1.76
C SER A 65 9.57 4.34 1.10
N SER A 66 9.07 5.12 0.15
CA SER A 66 7.91 4.72 -0.65
C SER A 66 8.23 3.58 -1.63
N ASN A 67 9.51 3.33 -1.94
CA ASN A 67 9.93 2.26 -2.85
C ASN A 67 10.11 0.90 -2.17
N GLY A 68 9.86 0.83 -0.86
CA GLY A 68 10.11 -0.34 -0.04
C GLY A 68 11.50 -0.32 0.59
N GLU A 69 11.59 -0.91 1.77
CA GLU A 69 12.82 -1.14 2.52
C GLU A 69 12.58 -2.15 3.66
N TYR A 70 13.63 -2.53 4.35
CA TYR A 70 13.55 -3.37 5.54
C TYR A 70 12.81 -2.66 6.67
N LEU A 71 12.06 -3.42 7.48
CA LEU A 71 11.44 -2.93 8.71
C LEU A 71 11.40 -4.04 9.75
N ALA A 72 11.86 -3.77 10.97
CA ALA A 72 11.80 -4.74 12.07
C ALA A 72 11.46 -4.11 13.41
N LEU A 73 10.77 -4.91 14.24
CA LEU A 73 10.63 -4.76 15.68
C LEU A 73 11.64 -5.69 16.35
N VAL A 74 12.49 -5.13 17.19
CA VAL A 74 13.60 -5.85 17.82
C VAL A 74 13.43 -5.83 19.34
N GLU A 75 13.72 -6.95 19.99
CA GLU A 75 13.60 -7.07 21.44
C GLU A 75 14.59 -6.19 22.22
N PRO A 76 14.35 -5.95 23.51
CA PRO A 76 15.20 -5.07 24.34
C PRO A 76 16.66 -5.48 24.42
N ASN A 77 17.00 -6.75 24.12
CA ASN A 77 18.39 -7.20 24.05
C ASN A 77 19.17 -6.64 22.84
N GLY A 78 18.46 -6.00 21.88
CA GLY A 78 19.05 -5.39 20.69
C GLY A 78 19.57 -6.39 19.64
N LEU A 79 19.26 -7.69 19.78
CA LEU A 79 19.77 -8.78 18.94
C LEU A 79 18.67 -9.64 18.35
N THR A 80 17.61 -9.90 19.11
CA THR A 80 16.51 -10.78 18.71
C THR A 80 15.46 -9.98 17.94
N ILE A 81 15.23 -10.39 16.70
CA ILE A 81 14.13 -9.83 15.90
C ILE A 81 12.83 -10.46 16.42
N HIS A 82 11.91 -9.62 16.86
CA HIS A 82 10.60 -10.02 17.32
C HIS A 82 9.63 -10.20 16.15
N ASP A 83 9.65 -9.26 15.22
CA ASP A 83 8.88 -9.28 13.98
C ASP A 83 9.59 -8.47 12.89
N GLU A 84 9.47 -8.89 11.63
CA GLU A 84 10.11 -8.17 10.52
C GLU A 84 9.33 -8.29 9.21
N ILE A 85 9.58 -7.34 8.34
CA ILE A 85 9.26 -7.41 6.92
C ILE A 85 10.59 -7.36 6.16
N ALA A 86 11.03 -8.52 5.68
CA ALA A 86 12.31 -8.73 5.05
C ALA A 86 12.17 -9.43 3.69
N PRO A 87 13.07 -9.21 2.71
CA PRO A 87 14.19 -8.24 2.75
C PRO A 87 13.72 -6.79 2.70
N SER A 88 12.48 -6.54 2.24
CA SER A 88 11.83 -5.23 2.20
C SER A 88 10.30 -5.39 2.13
N TYR A 89 9.56 -4.41 2.66
CA TYR A 89 8.17 -4.24 2.27
C TYR A 89 8.10 -3.72 0.82
N PRO A 90 6.99 -3.99 0.09
CA PRO A 90 6.88 -3.57 -1.30
C PRO A 90 6.61 -2.06 -1.44
N PRO A 91 6.69 -1.48 -2.67
CA PRO A 91 6.39 -0.07 -2.91
C PRO A 91 5.05 0.38 -2.31
N GLN A 92 5.01 1.59 -1.75
CA GLN A 92 3.85 2.13 -1.07
C GLN A 92 3.13 3.17 -1.93
N TYR A 93 1.80 3.13 -1.95
CA TYR A 93 0.96 3.96 -2.80
C TYR A 93 -0.01 4.80 -1.96
N VAL A 94 -0.29 6.01 -2.41
CA VAL A 94 -1.20 6.93 -1.72
C VAL A 94 -2.61 6.34 -1.66
N GLY A 95 -3.20 6.35 -0.48
CA GLY A 95 -4.57 5.85 -0.25
C GLY A 95 -4.68 4.35 0.01
N SER A 96 -3.56 3.63 0.06
CA SER A 96 -3.50 2.22 0.44
C SER A 96 -2.52 2.01 1.60
N SER A 97 -2.61 0.87 2.25
CA SER A 97 -1.63 0.41 3.24
C SER A 97 -1.17 -1.01 2.90
N TYR A 98 0.01 -1.38 3.39
CA TYR A 98 0.51 -2.75 3.31
C TYR A 98 0.61 -3.33 4.72
N GLY A 99 0.12 -4.52 4.94
CA GLY A 99 0.11 -5.12 6.27
C GLY A 99 -0.32 -6.58 6.25
N ARG A 100 -0.63 -7.12 7.43
CA ARG A 100 -0.99 -8.51 7.64
C ARG A 100 -2.49 -8.71 7.85
N LEU A 101 -2.99 -9.82 7.34
CA LEU A 101 -4.30 -10.40 7.67
C LEU A 101 -4.20 -11.22 8.98
N ALA A 102 -5.35 -11.61 9.49
CA ALA A 102 -5.44 -12.43 10.70
C ALA A 102 -4.76 -13.83 10.58
N ASP A 103 -4.58 -14.33 9.35
CA ASP A 103 -3.88 -15.57 9.05
C ASP A 103 -2.36 -15.39 8.82
N ASN A 104 -1.83 -14.19 9.12
CA ASN A 104 -0.45 -13.76 8.87
C ASN A 104 -0.03 -13.63 7.40
N SER A 105 -0.90 -13.84 6.45
CA SER A 105 -0.63 -13.45 5.06
C SER A 105 -0.54 -11.93 4.94
N SER A 106 0.26 -11.44 3.98
CA SER A 106 0.48 -10.00 3.80
C SER A 106 -0.01 -9.57 2.43
N GLY A 107 -0.46 -8.31 2.33
CA GLY A 107 -0.88 -7.71 1.08
C GLY A 107 -1.25 -6.25 1.24
N TYR A 108 -1.65 -5.63 0.14
CA TYR A 108 -2.15 -4.27 0.15
C TYR A 108 -3.64 -4.25 0.52
N PHE A 109 -4.02 -3.27 1.32
CA PHE A 109 -5.42 -2.93 1.58
C PHE A 109 -5.80 -1.70 0.76
N SER A 110 -6.98 -1.73 0.14
CA SER A 110 -7.51 -0.62 -0.67
C SER A 110 -7.86 0.63 0.16
N GLU A 111 -8.03 0.43 1.45
CA GLU A 111 -8.25 1.51 2.42
C GLU A 111 -7.27 1.33 3.58
N SER A 112 -6.63 2.42 3.99
CA SER A 112 -5.82 2.43 5.20
C SER A 112 -6.72 2.66 6.41
N THR A 113 -6.49 1.88 7.47
CA THR A 113 -7.30 1.87 8.69
C THR A 113 -6.45 2.21 9.92
N PRO A 114 -5.81 3.40 9.98
CA PRO A 114 -4.95 3.73 11.10
C PRO A 114 -5.73 3.70 12.43
N ASP A 115 -5.14 3.04 13.45
CA ASP A 115 -5.73 2.83 14.77
C ASP A 115 -7.02 1.99 14.75
N ALA A 116 -7.16 1.14 13.73
CA ALA A 116 -8.28 0.21 13.60
C ALA A 116 -7.85 -1.08 12.89
N GLU A 117 -8.62 -2.15 13.10
CA GLU A 117 -8.35 -3.45 12.48
C GLU A 117 -8.28 -3.35 10.96
N ASN A 118 -7.31 -4.04 10.38
CA ASN A 118 -7.20 -4.19 8.93
C ASN A 118 -8.45 -4.85 8.32
N GLY A 119 -8.74 -4.52 7.08
CA GLY A 119 -9.77 -5.21 6.29
C GLY A 119 -9.48 -6.71 6.16
N THR A 120 -10.46 -7.46 5.68
CA THR A 120 -10.36 -8.94 5.56
C THR A 120 -9.85 -9.39 4.19
N THR A 121 -9.62 -8.47 3.26
CA THR A 121 -9.18 -8.76 1.89
C THR A 121 -8.00 -7.89 1.50
N THR A 122 -7.03 -8.50 0.84
CA THR A 122 -5.87 -7.82 0.27
C THR A 122 -5.77 -8.07 -1.23
N PHE A 123 -4.96 -7.27 -1.89
CA PHE A 123 -4.53 -7.50 -3.27
C PHE A 123 -2.98 -7.54 -3.34
N SER A 124 -2.44 -8.18 -4.36
CA SER A 124 -1.00 -8.49 -4.43
C SER A 124 -0.13 -7.34 -4.90
N GLY A 125 -0.71 -6.32 -5.55
CA GLY A 125 0.05 -5.18 -6.07
C GLY A 125 -0.79 -4.29 -6.97
N PHE A 126 -0.16 -3.24 -7.47
CA PHE A 126 -0.76 -2.27 -8.37
C PHE A 126 -0.34 -2.55 -9.81
N VAL A 127 -1.25 -2.34 -10.72
CA VAL A 127 -0.95 -2.36 -12.14
C VAL A 127 -0.43 -0.97 -12.52
N GLU A 128 0.85 -0.88 -12.85
CA GLU A 128 1.49 0.38 -13.29
C GLU A 128 1.45 0.55 -14.83
N GLU A 129 0.76 -0.35 -15.51
CA GLU A 129 0.70 -0.35 -16.96
C GLU A 129 -0.20 0.76 -17.52
N GLU A 130 0.35 1.51 -18.47
CA GLU A 130 -0.40 2.50 -19.22
C GLU A 130 -1.16 1.84 -20.38
N VAL A 131 -2.45 2.15 -20.49
CA VAL A 131 -3.23 1.79 -21.66
C VAL A 131 -3.06 2.90 -22.70
N LEU A 132 -2.47 2.56 -23.83
CA LEU A 132 -2.25 3.46 -24.95
C LEU A 132 -3.39 3.36 -25.96
N ALA A 133 -3.83 4.52 -26.46
CA ALA A 133 -4.71 4.63 -27.62
C ALA A 133 -3.90 4.96 -28.87
N ASP A 134 -4.18 4.28 -29.98
CA ASP A 134 -3.51 4.50 -31.28
C ASP A 134 -3.88 5.83 -31.93
N ILE A 135 -4.99 6.45 -31.50
CA ILE A 135 -5.45 7.75 -31.97
C ILE A 135 -5.44 8.74 -30.79
N PRO A 136 -4.75 9.89 -30.91
CA PRO A 136 -4.70 10.88 -29.84
C PRO A 136 -6.06 11.55 -29.61
N ARG A 137 -6.23 12.17 -28.45
CA ARG A 137 -7.40 13.04 -28.19
C ARG A 137 -7.42 14.24 -29.16
N GLY A 138 -8.61 14.62 -29.62
CA GLY A 138 -8.75 15.74 -30.54
C GLY A 138 -10.18 15.91 -31.09
N PHE A 139 -10.33 16.80 -32.05
CA PHE A 139 -11.54 16.96 -32.82
C PHE A 139 -11.33 16.34 -34.22
N TYR A 140 -12.30 15.55 -34.64
CA TYR A 140 -12.25 14.78 -35.89
C TYR A 140 -13.51 14.99 -36.69
N ASP A 141 -13.36 15.14 -38.01
CA ASP A 141 -14.47 15.46 -38.91
C ASP A 141 -15.26 14.23 -39.38
N ALA A 142 -14.75 13.03 -39.12
CA ALA A 142 -15.36 11.77 -39.55
C ALA A 142 -15.29 10.71 -38.43
N PRO A 143 -16.20 9.76 -38.40
CA PRO A 143 -16.13 8.59 -37.51
C PRO A 143 -14.85 7.78 -37.74
N PHE A 144 -14.27 7.23 -36.66
CA PHE A 144 -13.05 6.43 -36.69
C PHE A 144 -13.09 5.30 -35.68
N LEU A 145 -12.10 4.42 -35.72
CA LEU A 145 -11.91 3.33 -34.76
C LEU A 145 -10.71 3.63 -33.87
N VAL A 146 -10.82 3.39 -32.58
CA VAL A 146 -9.71 3.52 -31.61
C VAL A 146 -9.26 2.13 -31.19
N GLY A 147 -8.00 1.81 -31.43
CA GLY A 147 -7.32 0.66 -30.89
C GLY A 147 -6.72 0.99 -29.50
N LEU A 148 -6.84 0.05 -28.57
CA LEU A 148 -6.19 0.14 -27.25
C LEU A 148 -5.13 -0.96 -27.13
N SER A 149 -4.01 -0.63 -26.46
CA SER A 149 -2.93 -1.58 -26.17
C SER A 149 -2.36 -1.35 -24.77
N SER A 150 -1.78 -2.41 -24.21
CA SER A 150 -0.97 -2.40 -23.00
C SER A 150 0.32 -3.15 -23.29
N SER A 151 1.42 -2.82 -22.61
CA SER A 151 2.68 -3.55 -22.75
C SER A 151 2.61 -4.95 -22.13
N ASP A 152 1.76 -5.15 -21.13
CA ASP A 152 1.47 -6.48 -20.57
C ASP A 152 0.24 -7.09 -21.21
N SER A 153 0.45 -8.12 -22.02
CA SER A 153 -0.62 -8.85 -22.71
C SER A 153 -1.43 -9.79 -21.80
N ALA A 154 -0.99 -10.02 -20.56
CA ALA A 154 -1.72 -10.82 -19.59
C ALA A 154 -2.88 -10.05 -18.93
N LEU A 155 -2.86 -8.72 -19.01
CA LEU A 155 -3.88 -7.87 -18.42
C LEU A 155 -5.08 -7.69 -19.33
N ALA A 156 -6.26 -7.68 -18.73
CA ALA A 156 -7.50 -7.38 -19.43
C ALA A 156 -7.73 -5.86 -19.48
N ILE A 157 -7.76 -5.26 -20.66
CA ILE A 157 -8.15 -3.86 -20.83
C ILE A 157 -9.67 -3.74 -20.72
N ARG A 158 -10.14 -2.82 -19.87
CA ARG A 158 -11.54 -2.40 -19.78
C ARG A 158 -11.68 -0.93 -20.11
N TYR A 159 -12.79 -0.57 -20.74
CA TYR A 159 -13.05 0.81 -21.13
C TYR A 159 -14.49 1.23 -20.88
N THR A 160 -14.72 2.54 -20.80
CA THR A 160 -16.00 3.22 -20.82
C THR A 160 -16.00 4.32 -21.86
N THR A 161 -17.19 4.69 -22.38
CA THR A 161 -17.36 5.74 -23.38
C THR A 161 -18.13 6.96 -22.86
N ASN A 162 -18.45 6.94 -21.56
CA ASN A 162 -19.22 8.00 -20.88
C ASN A 162 -18.37 8.82 -19.89
N GLY A 163 -17.06 8.58 -19.84
CA GLY A 163 -16.13 9.26 -18.94
C GLY A 163 -16.08 8.71 -17.51
N SER A 164 -16.88 7.71 -17.14
CA SER A 164 -16.74 7.03 -15.84
C SER A 164 -15.45 6.22 -15.81
N PRO A 165 -14.75 6.12 -14.67
CA PRO A 165 -13.57 5.25 -14.57
C PRO A 165 -13.98 3.77 -14.69
N PRO A 166 -13.32 2.96 -15.54
CA PRO A 166 -13.48 1.51 -15.50
C PRO A 166 -12.85 0.93 -14.23
N THR A 167 -13.33 -0.23 -13.80
CA THR A 167 -12.76 -1.00 -12.67
C THR A 167 -12.58 -2.47 -13.11
N ALA A 168 -11.98 -3.31 -12.26
CA ALA A 168 -11.85 -4.74 -12.54
C ALA A 168 -13.20 -5.45 -12.82
N SER A 169 -14.32 -4.90 -12.32
CA SER A 169 -15.66 -5.44 -12.48
C SER A 169 -16.60 -4.59 -13.34
N THR A 170 -16.23 -3.35 -13.67
CA THR A 170 -17.07 -2.42 -14.44
C THR A 170 -16.38 -1.95 -15.73
N GLY A 171 -17.16 -1.53 -16.71
CA GLY A 171 -16.68 -1.19 -18.05
C GLY A 171 -16.73 -2.41 -19.00
N THR A 172 -16.59 -2.13 -20.30
CA THR A 172 -16.57 -3.15 -21.35
C THR A 172 -15.16 -3.71 -21.49
N VAL A 173 -15.03 -5.03 -21.56
CA VAL A 173 -13.73 -5.66 -21.89
C VAL A 173 -13.37 -5.35 -23.33
N TYR A 174 -12.16 -4.82 -23.53
CA TYR A 174 -11.66 -4.52 -24.86
C TYR A 174 -11.26 -5.79 -25.59
N SER A 175 -11.80 -5.99 -26.78
CA SER A 175 -11.47 -7.11 -27.66
C SER A 175 -11.33 -6.73 -29.13
N THR A 176 -11.90 -5.58 -29.53
CA THR A 176 -11.86 -5.07 -30.91
C THR A 176 -11.81 -3.54 -30.87
N PRO A 177 -11.29 -2.88 -31.93
CA PRO A 177 -11.26 -1.42 -32.01
C PRO A 177 -12.62 -0.77 -31.78
N ILE A 178 -12.64 0.30 -31.00
CA ILE A 178 -13.83 0.98 -30.51
C ILE A 178 -14.32 1.99 -31.55
N PRO A 179 -15.57 1.89 -32.06
CA PRO A 179 -16.09 2.88 -33.00
C PRO A 179 -16.47 4.18 -32.30
N ILE A 180 -15.84 5.28 -32.71
CA ILE A 180 -16.17 6.64 -32.27
C ILE A 180 -16.97 7.34 -33.37
N LYS A 181 -18.27 7.59 -33.13
CA LYS A 181 -19.20 8.16 -34.12
C LYS A 181 -19.72 9.55 -33.72
N SER A 182 -19.47 9.96 -32.51
CA SER A 182 -19.88 11.25 -31.92
C SER A 182 -18.93 11.64 -30.79
N THR A 183 -19.09 12.83 -30.22
CA THR A 183 -18.30 13.27 -29.07
C THR A 183 -18.35 12.20 -27.96
N THR A 184 -17.21 11.69 -27.59
CA THR A 184 -17.05 10.57 -26.66
C THR A 184 -15.94 10.87 -25.67
N ILE A 185 -16.18 10.57 -24.39
CA ILE A 185 -15.15 10.58 -23.36
C ILE A 185 -14.75 9.12 -23.11
N LEU A 186 -13.72 8.67 -23.80
CA LEU A 186 -13.17 7.33 -23.63
C LEU A 186 -12.23 7.32 -22.42
N ARG A 187 -12.44 6.37 -21.51
CA ARG A 187 -11.49 6.03 -20.43
C ARG A 187 -11.21 4.54 -20.48
N ALA A 188 -9.93 4.18 -20.28
CA ALA A 188 -9.50 2.79 -20.28
C ALA A 188 -8.49 2.56 -19.16
N ALA A 189 -8.46 1.34 -18.65
CA ALA A 189 -7.47 0.84 -17.69
C ALA A 189 -7.23 -0.66 -17.90
N ALA A 190 -6.06 -1.13 -17.52
CA ALA A 190 -5.67 -2.53 -17.51
C ALA A 190 -5.87 -3.12 -16.09
N PHE A 191 -6.25 -4.41 -16.00
CA PHE A 191 -6.53 -5.11 -14.75
C PHE A 191 -6.03 -6.56 -14.80
#